data_f93cea12d59364a9b58210c56f1e6008
#
_entry.id   f93cea12d59364a9b58210c56f1e6008
#
_cell.length_a   1.000
_cell.length_b   1.000
_cell.length_c   1.000
_cell.angle_alpha   90.00
_cell.angle_beta   90.00
_cell.angle_gamma   90.00
#
_symmetry.space_group_name_H-M   'P 1'
#
loop_
_entity.id
_entity.type
_entity.pdbx_description
1 polymer ?
#
loop_
_entity_poly.entity_id
_entity_poly.type
_entity_poly.pdbx_seq_one_letter_code
_entity_poly.pdbx_strand_id
1 'polypeptide(L)'
;ESQLQLSLLLSSTGMYTESIDVLESVDRQKVVSRLIADYYTCFDHVYGELSVYTQDKTLSGHYWTISQAYKDSLYAILPPESEEYLMMREALLRDQHQYEEALKVNDLRLAETEVNTPQYALATYHRSLIYKYSNDNLGEKQNLCLSAISDIRSAIKDHASLWMLAQLLYEDGDMERAYQYMRFSWNATKFYNARLRSWQSADVLSLIDKTYQAMIEKQNDRLQQNLLLITALLVLLIVALGYIYRQMKKLADARN
;
A
#
# COMPACT_ATOMS: atom_id res chain seq x y z
N GLU A 1 19.93 -25.00 -1.77
CA GLU A 1 18.66 -24.53 -2.36
C GLU A 1 17.54 -24.46 -1.29
N SER A 2 17.19 -25.56 -0.64
CA SER A 2 16.10 -25.58 0.38
C SER A 2 16.34 -24.60 1.56
N GLN A 3 17.58 -24.40 2.00
CA GLN A 3 17.91 -23.43 3.05
C GLN A 3 17.69 -21.99 2.58
N LEU A 4 18.04 -21.65 1.33
CA LEU A 4 17.79 -20.32 0.76
C LEU A 4 16.29 -20.04 0.64
N GLN A 5 15.51 -21.02 0.15
CA GLN A 5 14.05 -20.90 0.10
C GLN A 5 13.42 -20.76 1.49
N LEU A 6 13.90 -21.54 2.48
CA LEU A 6 13.44 -21.42 3.85
C LEU A 6 13.74 -20.04 4.44
N SER A 7 14.94 -19.53 4.21
CA SER A 7 15.32 -18.18 4.65
C SER A 7 14.42 -17.09 4.07
N LEU A 8 14.12 -17.11 2.77
CA LEU A 8 13.20 -16.19 2.14
C LEU A 8 11.79 -16.28 2.74
N LEU A 9 11.30 -17.48 3.01
CA LEU A 9 10.02 -17.67 3.65
C LEU A 9 10.00 -17.11 5.08
N LEU A 10 11.06 -17.35 5.86
CA LEU A 10 11.18 -16.84 7.22
C LEU A 10 11.25 -15.30 7.23
N SER A 11 12.08 -14.69 6.38
CA SER A 11 12.19 -13.23 6.31
C SER A 11 10.88 -12.57 5.87
N SER A 12 10.20 -13.09 4.87
CA SER A 12 8.91 -12.55 4.40
C SER A 12 7.79 -12.65 5.45
N THR A 13 7.90 -13.57 6.42
CA THR A 13 7.00 -13.66 7.58
C THR A 13 7.49 -12.85 8.79
N GLY A 14 8.64 -12.17 8.69
CA GLY A 14 9.22 -11.34 9.74
C GLY A 14 9.97 -12.12 10.81
N MET A 15 10.37 -13.37 10.51
CA MET A 15 11.23 -14.21 11.36
C MET A 15 12.70 -13.99 10.95
N TYR A 16 13.18 -12.76 11.17
CA TYR A 16 14.48 -12.33 10.63
C TYR A 16 15.66 -13.04 11.28
N THR A 17 15.62 -13.25 12.60
CA THR A 17 16.71 -13.93 13.33
C THR A 17 16.87 -15.37 12.85
N GLU A 18 15.76 -16.09 12.74
CA GLU A 18 15.74 -17.47 12.25
C GLU A 18 16.17 -17.54 10.77
N SER A 19 15.81 -16.54 9.98
CA SER A 19 16.25 -16.42 8.58
C SER A 19 17.77 -16.27 8.49
N ILE A 20 18.37 -15.40 9.32
CA ILE A 20 19.82 -15.20 9.39
C ILE A 20 20.51 -16.49 9.86
N ASP A 21 20.04 -17.14 10.92
CA ASP A 21 20.61 -18.39 11.42
C ASP A 21 20.66 -19.46 10.32
N VAL A 22 19.59 -19.56 9.52
CA VAL A 22 19.55 -20.48 8.37
C VAL A 22 20.59 -20.09 7.32
N LEU A 23 20.71 -18.80 6.98
CA LEU A 23 21.68 -18.33 5.97
C LEU A 23 23.12 -18.50 6.41
N GLU A 24 23.44 -18.21 7.67
CA GLU A 24 24.78 -18.38 8.22
C GLU A 24 25.21 -19.84 8.30
N SER A 25 24.25 -20.78 8.36
CA SER A 25 24.53 -22.21 8.27
C SER A 25 24.93 -22.66 6.86
N VAL A 26 24.74 -21.81 5.83
CA VAL A 26 25.09 -22.12 4.43
C VAL A 26 26.55 -21.79 4.19
N ASP A 27 27.36 -22.81 4.01
CA ASP A 27 28.77 -22.66 3.63
C ASP A 27 28.89 -22.08 2.20
N ARG A 28 29.28 -20.81 2.11
CA ARG A 28 29.42 -20.09 0.84
C ARG A 28 30.29 -20.81 -0.19
N GLN A 29 31.32 -21.54 0.27
CA GLN A 29 32.24 -22.23 -0.63
C GLN A 29 31.61 -23.46 -1.28
N LYS A 30 30.53 -24.00 -0.68
CA LYS A 30 29.78 -25.13 -1.20
C LYS A 30 28.57 -24.74 -2.04
N VAL A 31 28.27 -23.43 -2.13
CA VAL A 31 27.17 -22.95 -2.97
C VAL A 31 27.56 -23.11 -4.43
N VAL A 32 26.79 -23.89 -5.16
CA VAL A 32 27.01 -24.08 -6.61
C VAL A 32 26.75 -22.80 -7.37
N SER A 33 27.47 -22.60 -8.48
CA SER A 33 27.46 -21.33 -9.23
C SER A 33 26.06 -20.85 -9.60
N ARG A 34 25.13 -21.74 -9.93
CA ARG A 34 23.74 -21.39 -10.27
C ARG A 34 22.93 -20.79 -9.11
N LEU A 35 23.34 -21.01 -7.86
CA LEU A 35 22.64 -20.54 -6.65
C LEU A 35 23.34 -19.35 -5.97
N ILE A 36 24.41 -18.82 -6.57
CA ILE A 36 25.16 -17.70 -5.99
C ILE A 36 24.32 -16.42 -5.97
N ALA A 37 23.56 -16.17 -7.05
CA ALA A 37 22.64 -15.04 -7.10
C ALA A 37 21.56 -15.17 -6.00
N ASP A 38 20.92 -16.33 -5.87
CA ASP A 38 19.93 -16.58 -4.81
C ASP A 38 20.52 -16.39 -3.41
N TYR A 39 21.76 -16.83 -3.21
CA TYR A 39 22.47 -16.63 -1.94
C TYR A 39 22.61 -15.15 -1.59
N TYR A 40 23.09 -14.32 -2.52
CA TYR A 40 23.20 -12.89 -2.30
C TYR A 40 21.84 -12.20 -2.15
N THR A 41 20.84 -12.61 -2.92
CA THR A 41 19.47 -12.11 -2.83
C THR A 41 18.87 -12.37 -1.44
N CYS A 42 19.08 -13.56 -0.86
CA CYS A 42 18.57 -13.89 0.47
C CYS A 42 19.17 -12.98 1.55
N PHE A 43 20.48 -12.74 1.51
CA PHE A 43 21.16 -11.85 2.46
C PHE A 43 20.74 -10.39 2.27
N ASP A 44 20.71 -9.88 1.03
CA ASP A 44 20.21 -8.53 0.74
C ASP A 44 18.79 -8.34 1.26
N HIS A 45 17.91 -9.29 0.98
CA HIS A 45 16.52 -9.24 1.39
C HIS A 45 16.35 -9.18 2.93
N VAL A 46 16.94 -10.11 3.68
CA VAL A 46 16.75 -10.15 5.13
C VAL A 46 17.35 -8.93 5.84
N TYR A 47 18.56 -8.49 5.43
CA TYR A 47 19.19 -7.32 6.03
C TYR A 47 18.54 -6.02 5.57
N GLY A 48 18.06 -5.96 4.33
CA GLY A 48 17.27 -4.85 3.81
C GLY A 48 15.97 -4.65 4.60
N GLU A 49 15.21 -5.72 4.82
CA GLU A 49 13.98 -5.66 5.64
C GLU A 49 14.27 -5.31 7.11
N LEU A 50 15.33 -5.89 7.71
CA LEU A 50 15.75 -5.53 9.06
C LEU A 50 16.12 -4.06 9.19
N SER A 51 16.78 -3.47 8.18
CA SER A 51 17.13 -2.05 8.19
C SER A 51 15.91 -1.15 8.27
N VAL A 52 14.83 -1.54 7.59
CA VAL A 52 13.55 -0.80 7.58
C VAL A 52 12.74 -1.06 8.85
N TYR A 53 12.73 -2.30 9.34
CA TYR A 53 11.96 -2.70 10.52
C TYR A 53 12.56 -2.17 11.83
N THR A 54 13.89 -2.00 11.90
CA THR A 54 14.61 -1.61 13.11
C THR A 54 14.45 -0.11 13.39
N GLN A 55 13.91 0.23 14.56
CA GLN A 55 13.70 1.63 14.96
C GLN A 55 14.99 2.34 15.40
N ASP A 56 15.96 1.59 15.94
CA ASP A 56 17.26 2.13 16.32
C ASP A 56 18.06 2.51 15.06
N LYS A 57 18.39 3.79 14.92
CA LYS A 57 19.07 4.32 13.72
C LYS A 57 20.46 3.74 13.50
N THR A 58 21.17 3.39 14.56
CA THR A 58 22.53 2.84 14.48
C THR A 58 22.47 1.41 13.94
N LEU A 59 21.59 0.59 14.50
CA LEU A 59 21.38 -0.77 14.04
C LEU A 59 20.76 -0.81 12.64
N SER A 60 19.79 0.05 12.35
CA SER A 60 19.21 0.20 11.00
C SER A 60 20.29 0.52 9.97
N GLY A 61 21.15 1.50 10.25
CA GLY A 61 22.29 1.84 9.38
C GLY A 61 23.30 0.70 9.19
N HIS A 62 23.55 -0.07 10.25
CA HIS A 62 24.41 -1.25 10.17
C HIS A 62 23.82 -2.33 9.25
N TYR A 63 22.53 -2.67 9.42
CA TYR A 63 21.86 -3.63 8.56
C TYR A 63 21.78 -3.15 7.11
N TRP A 64 21.51 -1.87 6.90
CA TRP A 64 21.57 -1.27 5.57
C TRP A 64 22.93 -1.46 4.89
N THR A 65 24.02 -1.22 5.61
CA THR A 65 25.37 -1.40 5.07
C THR A 65 25.65 -2.84 4.65
N ILE A 66 25.19 -3.82 5.45
CA ILE A 66 25.32 -5.24 5.13
C ILE A 66 24.50 -5.57 3.87
N SER A 67 23.23 -5.15 3.81
CA SER A 67 22.36 -5.34 2.64
C SER A 67 23.03 -4.77 1.37
N GLN A 68 23.55 -3.54 1.42
CA GLN A 68 24.22 -2.94 0.26
C GLN A 68 25.46 -3.75 -0.21
N ALA A 69 26.25 -4.30 0.69
CA ALA A 69 27.42 -5.11 0.30
C ALA A 69 27.00 -6.41 -0.45
N TYR A 70 25.90 -7.03 -0.02
CA TYR A 70 25.35 -8.19 -0.74
C TYR A 70 24.69 -7.79 -2.07
N LYS A 71 24.01 -6.67 -2.09
CA LYS A 71 23.42 -6.09 -3.29
C LYS A 71 24.46 -5.76 -4.36
N ASP A 72 25.58 -5.16 -3.97
CA ASP A 72 26.69 -4.88 -4.87
C ASP A 72 27.30 -6.19 -5.43
N SER A 73 27.44 -7.20 -4.57
CA SER A 73 27.91 -8.53 -4.98
C SER A 73 26.96 -9.21 -5.96
N LEU A 74 25.67 -9.09 -5.74
CA LEU A 74 24.62 -9.59 -6.64
C LEU A 74 24.67 -8.85 -7.98
N TYR A 75 24.69 -7.52 -7.97
CA TYR A 75 24.73 -6.69 -9.17
C TYR A 75 25.93 -7.01 -10.08
N ALA A 76 27.09 -7.31 -9.47
CA ALA A 76 28.30 -7.62 -10.21
C ALA A 76 28.26 -8.96 -10.99
N ILE A 77 27.37 -9.88 -10.61
CA ILE A 77 27.28 -11.22 -11.23
C ILE A 77 26.05 -11.42 -12.12
N LEU A 78 25.07 -10.53 -12.03
CA LEU A 78 23.85 -10.64 -12.81
C LEU A 78 24.09 -10.34 -14.29
N PRO A 79 23.45 -11.08 -15.22
CA PRO A 79 23.49 -10.74 -16.64
C PRO A 79 22.85 -9.35 -16.87
N PRO A 80 23.47 -8.47 -17.68
CA PRO A 80 23.01 -7.08 -17.87
C PRO A 80 21.59 -6.90 -18.43
N GLU A 81 21.00 -7.96 -19.01
CA GLU A 81 19.66 -7.95 -19.59
C GLU A 81 18.64 -8.73 -18.74
N SER A 82 19.08 -9.29 -17.59
CA SER A 82 18.16 -9.99 -16.71
C SER A 82 17.22 -9.03 -16.01
N GLU A 83 16.01 -9.50 -15.66
CA GLU A 83 15.00 -8.70 -14.95
C GLU A 83 15.56 -8.17 -13.61
N GLU A 84 16.29 -9.02 -12.89
CA GLU A 84 16.92 -8.65 -11.62
C GLU A 84 17.97 -7.53 -11.80
N TYR A 85 18.80 -7.61 -12.85
CA TYR A 85 19.78 -6.57 -13.16
C TYR A 85 19.07 -5.26 -13.53
N LEU A 86 18.07 -5.31 -14.41
CA LEU A 86 17.32 -4.12 -14.83
C LEU A 86 16.59 -3.49 -13.64
N MET A 87 16.01 -4.29 -12.76
CA MET A 87 15.35 -3.82 -11.54
C MET A 87 16.34 -3.08 -10.61
N MET A 88 17.52 -3.65 -10.39
CA MET A 88 18.55 -3.03 -9.56
C MET A 88 19.11 -1.75 -10.20
N ARG A 89 19.33 -1.75 -11.52
CA ARG A 89 19.78 -0.58 -12.27
C ARG A 89 18.76 0.56 -12.21
N GLU A 90 17.49 0.26 -12.37
CA GLU A 90 16.39 1.20 -12.25
C GLU A 90 16.39 1.86 -10.86
N ALA A 91 16.48 1.04 -9.79
CA ALA A 91 16.55 1.54 -8.41
C ALA A 91 17.77 2.46 -8.20
N LEU A 92 18.94 2.08 -8.69
CA LEU A 92 20.15 2.88 -8.58
C LEU A 92 20.00 4.24 -9.28
N LEU A 93 19.47 4.26 -10.52
CA LEU A 93 19.23 5.50 -11.28
C LEU A 93 18.23 6.40 -10.56
N ARG A 94 17.15 5.83 -10.02
CA ARG A 94 16.16 6.56 -9.22
C ARG A 94 16.80 7.21 -7.98
N ASP A 95 17.63 6.46 -7.26
CA ASP A 95 18.30 6.92 -6.04
C ASP A 95 19.37 8.00 -6.34
N GLN A 96 19.92 7.99 -7.56
CA GLN A 96 20.79 9.04 -8.10
C GLN A 96 20.00 10.23 -8.71
N HIS A 97 18.68 10.27 -8.58
CA HIS A 97 17.79 11.29 -9.15
C HIS A 97 17.81 11.36 -10.69
N GLN A 98 18.23 10.29 -11.37
CA GLN A 98 18.24 10.16 -12.83
C GLN A 98 16.91 9.54 -13.31
N TYR A 99 15.81 10.25 -13.08
CA TYR A 99 14.47 9.72 -13.27
C TYR A 99 14.12 9.35 -14.71
N GLU A 100 14.57 10.16 -15.68
CA GLU A 100 14.35 9.86 -17.10
C GLU A 100 15.04 8.57 -17.53
N GLU A 101 16.26 8.34 -17.05
CA GLU A 101 17.00 7.10 -17.35
C GLU A 101 16.39 5.90 -16.62
N ALA A 102 15.93 6.10 -15.39
CA ALA A 102 15.19 5.08 -14.64
C ALA A 102 13.91 4.67 -15.37
N LEU A 103 13.15 5.62 -15.93
CA LEU A 103 11.96 5.34 -16.75
C LEU A 103 12.29 4.53 -18.00
N LYS A 104 13.40 4.83 -18.70
CA LYS A 104 13.84 4.06 -19.87
C LYS A 104 14.15 2.61 -19.52
N VAL A 105 14.83 2.38 -18.39
CA VAL A 105 15.07 1.02 -17.89
C VAL A 105 13.78 0.32 -17.51
N ASN A 106 12.85 1.02 -16.87
CA ASN A 106 11.53 0.48 -16.56
C ASN A 106 10.70 0.17 -17.81
N ASP A 107 10.82 0.96 -18.89
CA ASP A 107 10.17 0.67 -20.17
C ASP A 107 10.66 -0.67 -20.77
N LEU A 108 11.96 -1.00 -20.64
CA LEU A 108 12.48 -2.31 -21.06
C LEU A 108 11.85 -3.45 -20.26
N ARG A 109 11.74 -3.29 -18.93
CA ARG A 109 11.08 -4.27 -18.05
C ARG A 109 9.62 -4.47 -18.41
N LEU A 110 8.87 -3.38 -18.62
CA LEU A 110 7.46 -3.45 -18.99
C LEU A 110 7.24 -4.09 -20.37
N ALA A 111 8.15 -3.89 -21.31
CA ALA A 111 8.06 -4.50 -22.64
C ALA A 111 8.11 -6.04 -22.62
N GLU A 112 8.79 -6.61 -21.61
CA GLU A 112 8.94 -8.06 -21.42
C GLU A 112 7.85 -8.66 -20.51
N THR A 113 6.89 -7.87 -20.03
CA THR A 113 5.86 -8.33 -19.09
C THR A 113 4.45 -8.30 -19.71
N GLU A 114 3.63 -9.28 -19.35
CA GLU A 114 2.21 -9.29 -19.69
C GLU A 114 1.38 -8.57 -18.62
N VAL A 115 0.39 -7.81 -19.06
CA VAL A 115 -0.54 -7.10 -18.18
C VAL A 115 -1.28 -8.09 -17.26
N ASN A 116 -1.46 -7.72 -16.01
CA ASN A 116 -2.07 -8.54 -14.96
C ASN A 116 -1.24 -9.79 -14.55
N THR A 117 0.07 -9.70 -14.67
CA THR A 117 1.00 -10.67 -14.10
C THR A 117 1.70 -10.08 -12.88
N PRO A 118 2.30 -10.92 -12.00
CA PRO A 118 3.12 -10.44 -10.88
C PRO A 118 4.29 -9.56 -11.32
N GLN A 119 4.91 -9.88 -12.45
CA GLN A 119 6.03 -9.12 -13.01
C GLN A 119 5.59 -7.72 -13.45
N TYR A 120 4.43 -7.63 -14.11
CA TYR A 120 3.85 -6.34 -14.49
C TYR A 120 3.46 -5.51 -13.26
N ALA A 121 2.89 -6.15 -12.23
CA ALA A 121 2.58 -5.47 -10.97
C ALA A 121 3.82 -4.88 -10.32
N LEU A 122 4.91 -5.64 -10.26
CA LEU A 122 6.19 -5.20 -9.69
C LEU A 122 6.81 -4.06 -10.51
N ALA A 123 6.85 -4.18 -11.84
CA ALA A 123 7.42 -3.16 -12.72
C ALA A 123 6.63 -1.84 -12.65
N THR A 124 5.29 -1.90 -12.62
CA THR A 124 4.44 -0.70 -12.46
C THR A 124 4.54 -0.11 -11.04
N TYR A 125 4.70 -0.93 -10.01
CA TYR A 125 4.98 -0.44 -8.66
C TYR A 125 6.30 0.34 -8.62
N HIS A 126 7.38 -0.21 -9.18
CA HIS A 126 8.65 0.51 -9.23
C HIS A 126 8.57 1.79 -10.06
N ARG A 127 7.81 1.78 -11.16
CA ARG A 127 7.53 2.99 -11.96
C ARG A 127 6.82 4.07 -11.13
N SER A 128 5.89 3.67 -10.27
CA SER A 128 5.22 4.61 -9.36
C SER A 128 6.22 5.28 -8.40
N LEU A 129 7.23 4.55 -7.93
CA LEU A 129 8.29 5.11 -7.09
C LEU A 129 9.14 6.14 -7.84
N ILE A 130 9.43 5.92 -9.13
CA ILE A 130 10.16 6.92 -9.94
C ILE A 130 9.35 8.21 -10.02
N TYR A 131 8.05 8.12 -10.32
CA TYR A 131 7.15 9.29 -10.37
C TYR A 131 6.99 9.97 -9.00
N LYS A 132 6.92 9.20 -7.92
CA LYS A 132 6.90 9.73 -6.56
C LYS A 132 8.12 10.62 -6.27
N TYR A 133 9.32 10.11 -6.54
CA TYR A 133 10.57 10.84 -6.28
C TYR A 133 10.81 11.99 -7.27
N SER A 134 10.21 11.96 -8.45
CA SER A 134 10.20 13.09 -9.40
C SER A 134 9.05 14.09 -9.15
N ASN A 135 8.23 13.89 -8.11
CA ASN A 135 7.07 14.70 -7.75
C ASN A 135 5.96 14.75 -8.83
N ASP A 136 5.81 13.69 -9.61
CA ASP A 136 4.69 13.51 -10.54
C ASP A 136 3.58 12.69 -9.86
N ASN A 137 2.70 13.37 -9.12
CA ASN A 137 1.60 12.74 -8.40
C ASN A 137 0.61 11.99 -9.32
N LEU A 138 0.43 12.44 -10.56
CA LEU A 138 -0.47 11.77 -11.50
C LEU A 138 0.13 10.46 -11.99
N GLY A 139 1.39 10.47 -12.40
CA GLY A 139 2.14 9.29 -12.80
C GLY A 139 2.24 8.27 -11.65
N GLU A 140 2.50 8.73 -10.43
CA GLU A 140 2.50 7.88 -9.23
C GLU A 140 1.17 7.15 -9.06
N LYS A 141 0.05 7.88 -9.01
CA LYS A 141 -1.30 7.29 -8.83
C LYS A 141 -1.67 6.31 -9.93
N GLN A 142 -1.43 6.67 -11.19
CA GLN A 142 -1.75 5.80 -12.32
C GLN A 142 -1.00 4.46 -12.22
N ASN A 143 0.28 4.49 -11.90
CA ASN A 143 1.09 3.28 -11.82
C ASN A 143 0.81 2.46 -10.54
N LEU A 144 0.47 3.09 -9.41
CA LEU A 144 -0.05 2.39 -8.25
C LEU A 144 -1.38 1.68 -8.55
N CYS A 145 -2.28 2.30 -9.32
CA CYS A 145 -3.52 1.65 -9.76
C CYS A 145 -3.24 0.41 -10.63
N LEU A 146 -2.36 0.53 -11.64
CA LEU A 146 -2.02 -0.58 -12.54
C LEU A 146 -1.39 -1.74 -11.76
N SER A 147 -0.47 -1.44 -10.85
CA SER A 147 0.14 -2.42 -9.96
C SER A 147 -0.90 -3.11 -9.08
N ALA A 148 -1.73 -2.35 -8.35
CA ALA A 148 -2.74 -2.91 -7.46
C ALA A 148 -3.77 -3.80 -8.19
N ILE A 149 -4.20 -3.40 -9.40
CA ILE A 149 -5.10 -4.21 -10.22
C ILE A 149 -4.44 -5.53 -10.62
N SER A 150 -3.16 -5.49 -11.01
CA SER A 150 -2.41 -6.67 -11.43
C SER A 150 -2.15 -7.62 -10.26
N ASP A 151 -1.82 -7.08 -9.07
CA ASP A 151 -1.69 -7.86 -7.84
C ASP A 151 -2.99 -8.61 -7.51
N ILE A 152 -4.13 -7.89 -7.51
CA ILE A 152 -5.44 -8.47 -7.22
C ILE A 152 -5.78 -9.58 -8.22
N ARG A 153 -5.54 -9.34 -9.51
CA ARG A 153 -5.82 -10.33 -10.58
C ARG A 153 -4.88 -11.53 -10.54
N SER A 154 -3.67 -11.34 -10.08
CA SER A 154 -2.68 -12.43 -9.88
C SER A 154 -2.81 -13.13 -8.53
N ALA A 155 -3.86 -12.79 -7.74
CA ALA A 155 -4.09 -13.31 -6.38
C ALA A 155 -2.94 -13.03 -5.40
N ILE A 156 -2.11 -12.03 -5.66
CA ILE A 156 -1.08 -11.53 -4.74
C ILE A 156 -1.79 -10.68 -3.70
N LYS A 157 -1.51 -10.94 -2.42
CA LYS A 157 -2.15 -10.23 -1.30
C LYS A 157 -1.21 -9.31 -0.51
N ASP A 158 0.07 -9.29 -0.84
CA ASP A 158 1.02 -8.31 -0.29
C ASP A 158 1.04 -7.05 -1.17
N HIS A 159 0.02 -6.22 -1.03
CA HIS A 159 -0.22 -5.05 -1.88
C HIS A 159 0.47 -3.81 -1.31
N ALA A 160 1.75 -3.59 -1.65
CA ALA A 160 2.39 -2.30 -1.34
C ALA A 160 1.68 -1.16 -2.08
N SER A 161 1.33 -1.36 -3.34
CA SER A 161 0.70 -0.37 -4.21
C SER A 161 -0.67 0.09 -3.73
N LEU A 162 -1.50 -0.82 -3.20
CA LEU A 162 -2.87 -0.49 -2.80
C LEU A 162 -2.93 0.38 -1.54
N TRP A 163 -2.12 0.12 -0.51
CA TRP A 163 -2.11 0.97 0.67
C TRP A 163 -1.45 2.32 0.42
N MET A 164 -0.42 2.38 -0.45
CA MET A 164 0.18 3.66 -0.88
C MET A 164 -0.82 4.49 -1.67
N LEU A 165 -1.60 3.87 -2.56
CA LEU A 165 -2.69 4.54 -3.26
C LEU A 165 -3.75 5.05 -2.28
N ALA A 166 -4.11 4.26 -1.26
CA ALA A 166 -5.04 4.70 -0.22
C ALA A 166 -4.52 5.93 0.54
N GLN A 167 -3.22 5.98 0.82
CA GLN A 167 -2.61 7.16 1.44
C GLN A 167 -2.73 8.40 0.54
N LEU A 168 -2.41 8.29 -0.75
CA LEU A 168 -2.55 9.41 -1.69
C LEU A 168 -4.00 9.89 -1.83
N LEU A 169 -4.96 8.96 -1.85
CA LEU A 169 -6.38 9.31 -1.86
C LEU A 169 -6.82 10.03 -0.58
N TYR A 170 -6.27 9.62 0.57
CA TYR A 170 -6.49 10.32 1.84
C TYR A 170 -5.98 11.76 1.77
N GLU A 171 -4.77 11.97 1.26
CA GLU A 171 -4.16 13.30 1.09
C GLU A 171 -4.96 14.18 0.11
N ASP A 172 -5.57 13.59 -0.91
CA ASP A 172 -6.48 14.28 -1.84
C ASP A 172 -7.87 14.58 -1.26
N GLY A 173 -8.20 14.05 -0.07
CA GLY A 173 -9.51 14.19 0.57
C GLY A 173 -10.56 13.18 0.13
N ASP A 174 -10.22 12.20 -0.71
CA ASP A 174 -11.11 11.09 -1.08
C ASP A 174 -11.12 10.02 0.03
N MET A 175 -11.80 10.37 1.11
CA MET A 175 -11.80 9.59 2.34
C MET A 175 -12.46 8.23 2.18
N GLU A 176 -13.49 8.14 1.34
CA GLU A 176 -14.23 6.90 1.15
C GLU A 176 -13.38 5.84 0.47
N ARG A 177 -12.75 6.17 -0.68
CA ARG A 177 -11.88 5.23 -1.37
C ARG A 177 -10.60 4.93 -0.57
N ALA A 178 -10.04 5.93 0.10
CA ALA A 178 -8.89 5.74 0.97
C ALA A 178 -9.18 4.69 2.07
N TYR A 179 -10.33 4.81 2.74
CA TYR A 179 -10.76 3.86 3.76
C TYR A 179 -10.97 2.45 3.20
N GLN A 180 -11.70 2.33 2.08
CA GLN A 180 -12.00 1.03 1.45
C GLN A 180 -10.71 0.31 1.02
N TYR A 181 -9.79 1.01 0.35
CA TYR A 181 -8.54 0.43 -0.16
C TYR A 181 -7.58 0.06 0.98
N MET A 182 -7.47 0.92 1.99
CA MET A 182 -6.66 0.62 3.17
C MET A 182 -7.18 -0.61 3.92
N ARG A 183 -8.49 -0.71 4.13
CA ARG A 183 -9.12 -1.88 4.79
C ARG A 183 -8.91 -3.16 4.00
N PHE A 184 -9.05 -3.11 2.68
CA PHE A 184 -8.78 -4.26 1.82
C PHE A 184 -7.32 -4.72 1.91
N SER A 185 -6.37 -3.79 1.75
CA SER A 185 -4.93 -4.07 1.87
C SER A 185 -4.57 -4.65 3.24
N TRP A 186 -5.07 -4.04 4.31
CA TRP A 186 -4.85 -4.53 5.67
C TRP A 186 -5.35 -5.97 5.89
N ASN A 187 -6.55 -6.28 5.44
CA ASN A 187 -7.11 -7.63 5.57
C ASN A 187 -6.27 -8.66 4.80
N ALA A 188 -5.79 -8.30 3.61
CA ALA A 188 -4.90 -9.13 2.81
C ALA A 188 -3.56 -9.37 3.52
N THR A 189 -2.91 -8.32 4.00
CA THR A 189 -1.63 -8.38 4.73
C THR A 189 -1.75 -9.23 6.01
N LYS A 190 -2.84 -9.07 6.76
CA LYS A 190 -3.11 -9.87 7.96
C LYS A 190 -3.29 -11.36 7.64
N PHE A 191 -3.94 -11.68 6.52
CA PHE A 191 -4.13 -13.08 6.09
C PHE A 191 -2.80 -13.79 5.84
N TYR A 192 -1.81 -13.10 5.24
CA TYR A 192 -0.48 -13.66 4.98
C TYR A 192 0.50 -13.51 6.14
N ASN A 193 0.09 -12.90 7.27
CA ASN A 193 0.97 -12.61 8.41
C ASN A 193 2.25 -11.84 8.02
N ALA A 194 2.15 -10.94 7.03
CA ALA A 194 3.25 -10.10 6.56
C ALA A 194 3.55 -9.00 7.59
N ARG A 195 4.44 -9.31 8.56
CA ARG A 195 4.70 -8.46 9.74
C ARG A 195 5.24 -7.07 9.37
N LEU A 196 6.21 -7.00 8.47
CA LEU A 196 6.76 -5.72 8.03
C LEU A 196 5.68 -4.83 7.40
N ARG A 197 4.88 -5.39 6.51
CA ARG A 197 3.82 -4.65 5.83
C ARG A 197 2.72 -4.20 6.80
N SER A 198 2.37 -5.06 7.77
CA SER A 198 1.42 -4.70 8.83
C SER A 198 1.93 -3.52 9.67
N TRP A 199 3.22 -3.52 10.01
CA TRP A 199 3.84 -2.42 10.74
C TRP A 199 3.87 -1.12 9.92
N GLN A 200 4.30 -1.17 8.65
CA GLN A 200 4.39 0.00 7.77
C GLN A 200 3.03 0.68 7.53
N SER A 201 1.96 -0.10 7.44
CA SER A 201 0.62 0.42 7.14
C SER A 201 -0.23 0.74 8.38
N ALA A 202 0.20 0.37 9.59
CA ALA A 202 -0.60 0.50 10.82
C ALA A 202 -0.96 1.94 11.17
N ASP A 203 0.00 2.86 11.08
CA ASP A 203 -0.22 4.27 11.41
C ASP A 203 -1.16 4.93 10.41
N VAL A 204 -0.98 4.64 9.12
CA VAL A 204 -1.84 5.15 8.03
C VAL A 204 -3.25 4.58 8.17
N LEU A 205 -3.40 3.29 8.47
CA LEU A 205 -4.69 2.68 8.75
C LEU A 205 -5.40 3.37 9.92
N SER A 206 -4.69 3.57 11.04
CA SER A 206 -5.26 4.22 12.23
C SER A 206 -5.73 5.64 11.95
N LEU A 207 -4.95 6.40 11.18
CA LEU A 207 -5.28 7.78 10.80
C LEU A 207 -6.52 7.82 9.90
N ILE A 208 -6.55 7.00 8.85
CA ILE A 208 -7.66 6.93 7.90
C ILE A 208 -8.94 6.44 8.61
N ASP A 209 -8.85 5.40 9.46
CA ASP A 209 -9.99 4.85 10.20
C ASP A 209 -10.61 5.91 11.11
N LYS A 210 -9.80 6.60 11.92
CA LYS A 210 -10.27 7.68 12.81
C LYS A 210 -10.94 8.81 12.04
N THR A 211 -10.35 9.24 10.94
CA THR A 211 -10.89 10.35 10.14
C THR A 211 -12.21 9.95 9.47
N TYR A 212 -12.29 8.71 8.97
CA TYR A 212 -13.51 8.17 8.38
C TYR A 212 -14.64 8.06 9.41
N GLN A 213 -14.36 7.55 10.61
CA GLN A 213 -15.34 7.47 11.70
C GLN A 213 -15.86 8.86 12.10
N ALA A 214 -14.97 9.85 12.26
CA ALA A 214 -15.37 11.22 12.56
C ALA A 214 -16.24 11.84 11.45
N MET A 215 -15.98 11.49 10.18
CA MET A 215 -16.81 11.92 9.05
C MET A 215 -18.21 11.32 9.12
N ILE A 216 -18.32 10.01 9.41
CA ILE A 216 -19.62 9.32 9.57
C ILE A 216 -20.42 9.88 10.74
N GLU A 217 -19.78 10.11 11.90
CA GLU A 217 -20.43 10.73 13.06
C GLU A 217 -21.00 12.11 12.69
N LYS A 218 -20.22 12.96 12.04
CA LYS A 218 -20.66 14.28 11.59
C LYS A 218 -21.82 14.21 10.59
N GLN A 219 -21.83 13.22 9.69
CA GLN A 219 -22.94 13.01 8.77
C GLN A 219 -24.21 12.57 9.52
N ASN A 220 -24.08 11.65 10.48
CA ASN A 220 -25.18 11.21 11.31
C ASN A 220 -25.81 12.36 12.13
N ASP A 221 -24.98 13.21 12.73
CA ASP A 221 -25.44 14.39 13.46
C ASP A 221 -26.24 15.35 12.56
N ARG A 222 -25.76 15.60 11.35
CA ARG A 222 -26.48 16.41 10.36
C ARG A 222 -27.82 15.79 9.96
N LEU A 223 -27.84 14.47 9.75
CA LEU A 223 -29.08 13.76 9.42
C LEU A 223 -30.08 13.84 10.58
N GLN A 224 -29.66 13.68 11.82
CA GLN A 224 -30.49 13.83 13.00
C GLN A 224 -31.05 15.25 13.12
N GLN A 225 -30.23 16.30 12.92
CA GLN A 225 -30.68 17.68 12.93
C GLN A 225 -31.72 17.95 11.84
N ASN A 226 -31.49 17.46 10.61
CA ASN A 226 -32.46 17.60 9.52
C ASN A 226 -33.77 16.86 9.82
N LEU A 227 -33.71 15.67 10.41
CA LEU A 227 -34.90 14.89 10.80
C LEU A 227 -35.71 15.63 11.86
N LEU A 228 -35.06 16.19 12.88
CA LEU A 228 -35.70 17.01 13.90
C LEU A 228 -36.39 18.23 13.29
N LEU A 229 -35.74 18.93 12.36
CA LEU A 229 -36.30 20.08 11.69
C LEU A 229 -37.53 19.72 10.85
N ILE A 230 -37.47 18.63 10.08
CA ILE A 230 -38.60 18.12 9.29
C ILE A 230 -39.77 17.73 10.22
N THR A 231 -39.48 17.06 11.32
CA THR A 231 -40.49 16.67 12.29
C THR A 231 -41.18 17.90 12.92
N ALA A 232 -40.40 18.91 13.29
CA ALA A 232 -40.96 20.17 13.82
C ALA A 232 -41.85 20.88 12.80
N LEU A 233 -41.46 20.93 11.53
CA LEU A 233 -42.26 21.52 10.46
C LEU A 233 -43.55 20.74 10.22
N LEU A 234 -43.53 19.41 10.29
CA LEU A 234 -44.74 18.59 10.18
C LEU A 234 -45.71 18.83 11.33
N VAL A 235 -45.20 18.94 12.55
CA VAL A 235 -46.06 19.27 13.73
C VAL A 235 -46.70 20.64 13.55
N LEU A 236 -45.95 21.65 13.12
CA LEU A 236 -46.48 22.99 12.84
C LEU A 236 -47.57 22.96 11.75
N LEU A 237 -47.34 22.19 10.69
CA LEU A 237 -48.34 22.02 9.62
C LEU A 237 -49.64 21.39 10.14
N ILE A 238 -49.54 20.33 10.95
CA ILE A 238 -50.73 19.69 11.56
C ILE A 238 -51.49 20.68 12.45
N VAL A 239 -50.77 21.46 13.26
CA VAL A 239 -51.39 22.48 14.10
C VAL A 239 -52.09 23.55 13.27
N ALA A 240 -51.44 24.04 12.19
CA ALA A 240 -52.04 25.01 11.28
C ALA A 240 -53.30 24.49 10.59
N LEU A 241 -53.25 23.26 10.07
CA LEU A 241 -54.42 22.59 9.47
C LEU A 241 -55.57 22.42 10.47
N GLY A 242 -55.25 22.01 11.69
CA GLY A 242 -56.25 21.92 12.78
C GLY A 242 -56.87 23.28 13.12
N TYR A 243 -56.06 24.35 13.12
CA TYR A 243 -56.59 25.70 13.33
C TYR A 243 -57.49 26.15 12.18
N ILE A 244 -57.11 25.97 10.94
CA ILE A 244 -57.91 26.29 9.74
C ILE A 244 -59.23 25.51 9.78
N TYR A 245 -59.17 24.22 10.06
CA TYR A 245 -60.38 23.37 10.19
C TYR A 245 -61.36 23.91 11.25
N ARG A 246 -60.87 24.29 12.44
CA ARG A 246 -61.68 24.91 13.50
C ARG A 246 -62.31 26.23 13.06
N GLN A 247 -61.60 27.09 12.34
CA GLN A 247 -62.12 28.34 11.83
C GLN A 247 -63.19 28.13 10.74
N MET A 248 -62.95 27.19 9.83
CA MET A 248 -63.95 26.81 8.82
C MET A 248 -65.23 26.27 9.45
N LYS A 249 -65.13 25.45 10.48
CA LYS A 249 -66.30 24.94 11.21
C LYS A 249 -67.10 26.05 11.91
N LYS A 250 -66.44 26.98 12.60
CA LYS A 250 -67.07 28.15 13.19
C LYS A 250 -67.83 29.02 12.18
N LEU A 251 -67.23 29.23 10.99
CA LEU A 251 -67.86 29.97 9.91
C LEU A 251 -69.07 29.24 9.32
N ALA A 252 -69.00 27.92 9.19
CA ALA A 252 -70.14 27.11 8.73
C ALA A 252 -71.32 27.14 9.75
N ASP A 253 -71.04 27.01 11.05
CA ASP A 253 -72.05 27.08 12.12
C ASP A 253 -72.64 28.46 12.24
N ALA A 254 -71.92 29.56 11.90
CA ALA A 254 -72.49 30.93 11.93
C ALA A 254 -73.32 31.28 10.66
N ARG A 255 -73.25 30.46 9.62
CA ARG A 255 -74.00 30.66 8.36
C ARG A 255 -75.33 29.93 8.31
N ASN A 256 -75.56 28.97 9.22
CA ASN A 256 -76.84 28.28 9.43
C ASN A 256 -77.65 28.97 10.51
#